data_846f0f337d4821c41c940a1a63c14bd1
#
_entry.id   846f0f337d4821c41c940a1a63c14bd1
#
_cell.length_a   1.000
_cell.length_b   1.000
_cell.length_c   1.000
_cell.angle_alpha   90.00
_cell.angle_beta   90.00
_cell.angle_gamma   90.00
#
_symmetry.space_group_name_H-M   'P 1'
#
loop_
_entity.id
_entity.type
_entity.pdbx_description
1 polymer ?
#
loop_
_entity_poly.entity_id
_entity_poly.type
_entity_poly.pdbx_seq_one_letter_code
_entity_poly.pdbx_strand_id
1 'polypeptide(L)'
;VSPIQLNIENETDFELDSEPLQEAARLICGSERPGAPCQIGVLICNDEAMREYNRLYRGHDSATDVLSFDLGAELPKSDAELATPVFCDIIIDINQVERQKGSNSLEQELMEIFIHGLLHGLGFDHIRTGDQKLMKTKEEYYKNKLMRGVQ
;
A
#
# COMPACT_ATOMS: atom_id res chain seq x y z
N VAL A 1 -10.77 11.37 -17.25
CA VAL A 1 -10.74 10.20 -16.35
C VAL A 1 -9.29 9.90 -16.00
N SER A 2 -9.00 9.84 -14.71
CA SER A 2 -7.67 9.47 -14.25
C SER A 2 -7.40 7.99 -14.55
N PRO A 3 -6.21 7.64 -15.09
CA PRO A 3 -5.85 6.24 -15.25
C PRO A 3 -5.54 5.55 -13.92
N ILE A 4 -5.40 6.32 -12.84
CA ILE A 4 -5.10 5.80 -11.50
C ILE A 4 -6.36 5.92 -10.66
N GLN A 5 -6.90 4.78 -10.22
CA GLN A 5 -8.10 4.72 -9.42
C GLN A 5 -7.81 4.00 -8.11
N LEU A 6 -8.16 4.64 -7.00
CA LEU A 6 -8.05 4.07 -5.68
C LEU A 6 -9.46 3.98 -5.07
N ASN A 7 -9.89 2.76 -4.78
CA ASN A 7 -11.15 2.49 -4.13
C ASN A 7 -10.89 2.03 -2.71
N ILE A 8 -11.47 2.73 -1.73
CA ILE A 8 -11.26 2.43 -0.31
C ILE A 8 -12.56 1.94 0.28
N GLU A 9 -12.52 0.79 0.91
CA GLU A 9 -13.60 0.23 1.70
C GLU A 9 -13.16 0.16 3.15
N ASN A 10 -13.94 0.75 4.04
CA ASN A 10 -13.62 0.80 5.47
C ASN A 10 -14.71 0.05 6.24
N GLU A 11 -14.32 -1.09 6.82
CA GLU A 11 -15.21 -1.94 7.61
C GLU A 11 -15.18 -1.59 9.10
N THR A 12 -14.55 -0.49 9.47
CA THR A 12 -14.34 -0.10 10.89
C THR A 12 -15.02 1.23 11.19
N ASP A 13 -15.00 1.59 12.47
CA ASP A 13 -15.52 2.90 12.93
C ASP A 13 -14.49 4.02 12.81
N PHE A 14 -13.27 3.70 12.38
CA PHE A 14 -12.24 4.70 12.17
C PHE A 14 -12.65 5.68 11.07
N GLU A 15 -12.66 6.97 11.39
CA GLU A 15 -12.95 8.00 10.39
C GLU A 15 -11.71 8.25 9.54
N LEU A 16 -11.81 7.89 8.27
CA LEU A 16 -10.71 8.00 7.33
C LEU A 16 -10.92 9.18 6.39
N ASP A 17 -9.95 10.09 6.37
CA ASP A 17 -9.84 11.05 5.26
C ASP A 17 -9.09 10.35 4.14
N SER A 18 -9.77 10.05 3.05
CA SER A 18 -9.19 9.30 1.94
C SER A 18 -8.27 10.13 1.06
N GLU A 19 -8.32 11.45 1.13
CA GLU A 19 -7.57 12.32 0.20
C GLU A 19 -6.04 12.11 0.27
N PRO A 20 -5.41 11.99 1.45
CA PRO A 20 -3.97 11.70 1.48
C PRO A 20 -3.60 10.39 0.79
N LEU A 21 -4.42 9.34 0.94
CA LEU A 21 -4.16 8.07 0.27
C LEU A 21 -4.38 8.17 -1.23
N GLN A 22 -5.39 8.93 -1.67
CA GLN A 22 -5.62 9.20 -3.09
C GLN A 22 -4.43 9.91 -3.71
N GLU A 23 -3.92 10.92 -3.03
CA GLU A 23 -2.74 11.66 -3.48
C GLU A 23 -1.51 10.77 -3.56
N ALA A 24 -1.31 9.92 -2.54
CA ALA A 24 -0.20 8.97 -2.51
C ALA A 24 -0.28 7.98 -3.69
N ALA A 25 -1.45 7.45 -3.98
CA ALA A 25 -1.65 6.54 -5.10
C ALA A 25 -1.30 7.22 -6.43
N ARG A 26 -1.77 8.45 -6.62
CA ARG A 26 -1.47 9.21 -7.85
C ARG A 26 0.02 9.45 -8.01
N LEU A 27 0.70 9.87 -6.93
CA LEU A 27 2.13 10.14 -6.97
C LEU A 27 2.93 8.87 -7.24
N ILE A 28 2.68 7.82 -6.48
CA ILE A 28 3.48 6.59 -6.56
C ILE A 28 3.24 5.88 -7.89
N CYS A 29 1.99 5.65 -8.25
CA CYS A 29 1.68 4.97 -9.51
C CYS A 29 2.09 5.81 -10.72
N GLY A 30 1.89 7.13 -10.66
CA GLY A 30 2.31 8.02 -11.73
C GLY A 30 3.82 8.07 -11.92
N SER A 31 4.58 7.91 -10.83
CA SER A 31 6.04 7.93 -10.88
C SER A 31 6.63 6.58 -11.27
N GLU A 32 6.07 5.49 -10.72
CA GLU A 32 6.61 4.14 -10.96
C GLU A 32 6.09 3.51 -12.25
N ARG A 33 4.89 3.86 -12.67
CA ARG A 33 4.23 3.31 -13.86
C ARG A 33 3.63 4.43 -14.70
N PRO A 34 4.48 5.29 -15.31
CA PRO A 34 3.98 6.43 -16.08
C PRO A 34 3.02 6.00 -17.19
N GLY A 35 1.83 6.59 -17.19
CA GLY A 35 0.82 6.32 -18.21
C GLY A 35 0.05 5.02 -18.06
N ALA A 36 0.46 4.12 -17.17
CA ALA A 36 -0.23 2.86 -16.97
C ALA A 36 -1.56 3.05 -16.24
N PRO A 37 -2.63 2.37 -16.65
CA PRO A 37 -3.84 2.31 -15.83
C PRO A 37 -3.55 1.52 -14.56
N CYS A 38 -3.96 2.07 -13.41
CA CYS A 38 -3.79 1.41 -12.12
C CYS A 38 -5.12 1.36 -11.40
N GLN A 39 -5.51 0.17 -10.96
CA GLN A 39 -6.68 -0.02 -10.10
C GLN A 39 -6.21 -0.58 -8.78
N ILE A 40 -6.35 0.21 -7.75
CA ILE A 40 -5.89 -0.13 -6.40
C ILE A 40 -7.12 -0.24 -5.50
N GLY A 41 -7.31 -1.39 -4.87
CA GLY A 41 -8.32 -1.59 -3.85
C GLY A 41 -7.67 -1.53 -2.47
N VAL A 42 -8.28 -0.81 -1.53
CA VAL A 42 -7.83 -0.78 -0.14
C VAL A 42 -9.00 -1.17 0.75
N LEU A 43 -8.79 -2.14 1.61
CA LEU A 43 -9.74 -2.55 2.62
C LEU A 43 -9.15 -2.26 3.99
N ILE A 44 -9.84 -1.43 4.77
CA ILE A 44 -9.48 -1.15 6.16
C ILE A 44 -10.32 -2.04 7.05
N CYS A 45 -9.68 -2.83 7.90
CA CYS A 45 -10.37 -3.78 8.77
C CYS A 45 -9.77 -3.77 10.17
N ASN A 46 -10.34 -4.60 11.05
CA ASN A 46 -9.86 -4.78 12.42
C ASN A 46 -9.05 -6.08 12.54
N ASP A 47 -8.51 -6.33 13.74
CA ASP A 47 -7.69 -7.52 14.03
C ASP A 47 -8.40 -8.83 13.69
N GLU A 48 -9.67 -8.95 14.06
CA GLU A 48 -10.42 -10.18 13.84
C GLU A 48 -10.55 -10.48 12.35
N ALA A 49 -10.92 -9.49 11.56
CA ALA A 49 -11.04 -9.64 10.12
C ALA A 49 -9.67 -9.88 9.46
N MET A 50 -8.63 -9.16 9.89
CA MET A 50 -7.28 -9.35 9.35
C MET A 50 -6.77 -10.76 9.62
N ARG A 51 -6.99 -11.29 10.81
CA ARG A 51 -6.60 -12.65 11.15
C ARG A 51 -7.26 -13.66 10.21
N GLU A 52 -8.54 -13.46 9.93
CA GLU A 52 -9.28 -14.33 9.01
C GLU A 52 -8.75 -14.22 7.59
N TYR A 53 -8.49 -13.00 7.08
CA TYR A 53 -7.92 -12.79 5.76
C TYR A 53 -6.52 -13.41 5.66
N ASN A 54 -5.68 -13.24 6.67
CA ASN A 54 -4.34 -13.79 6.68
C ASN A 54 -4.37 -15.33 6.69
N ARG A 55 -5.30 -15.91 7.43
CA ARG A 55 -5.52 -17.36 7.46
C ARG A 55 -5.96 -17.88 6.09
N LEU A 56 -6.93 -17.22 5.47
CA LEU A 56 -7.51 -17.64 4.19
C LEU A 56 -6.50 -17.50 3.04
N TYR A 57 -5.75 -16.41 3.01
CA TYR A 57 -4.92 -16.07 1.84
C TYR A 57 -3.44 -16.39 2.02
N ARG A 58 -2.95 -16.50 3.25
CA ARG A 58 -1.53 -16.76 3.53
C ARG A 58 -1.31 -18.02 4.37
N GLY A 59 -2.36 -18.64 4.87
CA GLY A 59 -2.25 -19.80 5.74
C GLY A 59 -1.73 -19.54 7.14
N HIS A 60 -1.69 -18.27 7.56
CA HIS A 60 -1.21 -17.86 8.88
C HIS A 60 -2.38 -17.40 9.76
N ASP A 61 -2.59 -18.07 10.89
CA ASP A 61 -3.65 -17.72 11.83
C ASP A 61 -3.16 -16.65 12.81
N SER A 62 -2.92 -15.45 12.28
CA SER A 62 -2.45 -14.29 13.04
C SER A 62 -2.83 -13.01 12.33
N ALA A 63 -2.91 -11.89 13.08
CA ALA A 63 -3.07 -10.58 12.48
C ALA A 63 -1.72 -10.05 12.01
N THR A 64 -1.75 -9.27 10.94
CA THR A 64 -0.60 -8.51 10.45
C THR A 64 -1.07 -7.09 10.17
N ASP A 65 -0.15 -6.14 9.95
CA ASP A 65 -0.54 -4.76 9.67
C ASP A 65 -1.10 -4.59 8.25
N VAL A 66 -0.54 -5.32 7.29
CA VAL A 66 -0.93 -5.16 5.89
C VAL A 66 -0.76 -6.48 5.12
N LEU A 67 -1.68 -6.71 4.19
CA LEU A 67 -1.58 -7.76 3.17
C LEU A 67 -1.70 -7.08 1.81
N SER A 68 -0.79 -7.39 0.90
CA SER A 68 -0.82 -6.87 -0.46
C SER A 68 -0.90 -8.02 -1.46
N PHE A 69 -1.77 -7.84 -2.46
CA PHE A 69 -2.00 -8.82 -3.52
C PHE A 69 -1.73 -8.12 -4.86
N ASP A 70 -0.65 -8.51 -5.51
CA ASP A 70 -0.18 -7.87 -6.75
C ASP A 70 -0.69 -8.55 -8.03
N LEU A 71 -1.51 -9.59 -7.88
CA LEU A 71 -2.08 -10.37 -9.00
C LEU A 71 -1.03 -10.77 -10.05
N GLY A 72 0.20 -11.08 -9.57
CA GLY A 72 1.30 -11.51 -10.42
C GLY A 72 2.17 -10.40 -10.96
N ALA A 73 2.02 -9.16 -10.44
CA ALA A 73 2.86 -8.05 -10.88
C ALA A 73 4.33 -8.31 -10.58
N GLU A 74 5.18 -7.98 -11.54
CA GLU A 74 6.62 -7.98 -11.39
C GLU A 74 7.15 -6.60 -11.73
N LEU A 75 8.37 -6.31 -11.28
CA LEU A 75 9.01 -5.06 -11.68
C LEU A 75 9.21 -5.04 -13.20
N PRO A 76 8.89 -3.93 -13.86
CA PRO A 76 9.05 -3.83 -15.31
C PRO A 76 10.51 -4.02 -15.72
N LYS A 77 10.71 -4.76 -16.81
CA LYS A 77 12.04 -5.03 -17.37
C LYS A 77 12.31 -4.16 -18.61
N SER A 78 11.31 -3.42 -19.07
CA SER A 78 11.43 -2.57 -20.24
C SER A 78 10.44 -1.40 -20.14
N ASP A 79 10.65 -0.37 -20.96
CA ASP A 79 9.72 0.77 -21.01
C ASP A 79 8.33 0.35 -21.47
N ALA A 80 8.23 -0.67 -22.33
CA ALA A 80 6.95 -1.18 -22.78
C ALA A 80 6.15 -1.82 -21.63
N GLU A 81 6.84 -2.50 -20.70
CA GLU A 81 6.20 -3.10 -19.54
C GLU A 81 5.74 -2.06 -18.52
N LEU A 82 6.34 -0.87 -18.52
CA LEU A 82 5.90 0.21 -17.63
C LEU A 82 4.45 0.62 -17.88
N ALA A 83 3.97 0.50 -19.12
CA ALA A 83 2.62 0.87 -19.49
C ALA A 83 1.58 -0.23 -19.26
N THR A 84 2.00 -1.41 -18.82
CA THR A 84 1.10 -2.53 -18.52
C THR A 84 0.16 -2.18 -17.37
N PRO A 85 -1.16 -2.43 -17.49
CA PRO A 85 -2.09 -2.14 -16.42
C PRO A 85 -1.73 -2.84 -15.11
N VAL A 86 -1.95 -2.13 -14.00
CA VAL A 86 -1.66 -2.62 -12.65
C VAL A 86 -2.96 -2.86 -11.90
N PHE A 87 -3.08 -4.03 -11.28
CA PHE A 87 -4.18 -4.37 -10.39
C PHE A 87 -3.60 -4.81 -9.06
N CYS A 88 -4.01 -4.17 -7.99
CA CYS A 88 -3.44 -4.43 -6.66
C CYS A 88 -4.51 -4.26 -5.60
N ASP A 89 -4.57 -5.19 -4.65
CA ASP A 89 -5.43 -5.09 -3.47
C ASP A 89 -4.57 -5.03 -2.22
N ILE A 90 -4.94 -4.14 -1.31
CA ILE A 90 -4.22 -3.91 -0.05
C ILE A 90 -5.22 -4.00 1.09
N ILE A 91 -4.96 -4.87 2.06
CA ILE A 91 -5.79 -5.00 3.27
C ILE A 91 -4.97 -4.49 4.43
N ILE A 92 -5.51 -3.54 5.21
CA ILE A 92 -4.82 -2.89 6.31
C ILE A 92 -5.61 -3.10 7.61
N ASP A 93 -4.93 -3.59 8.64
CA ASP A 93 -5.50 -3.74 9.99
C ASP A 93 -5.27 -2.46 10.77
N ILE A 94 -6.32 -1.67 10.95
CA ILE A 94 -6.21 -0.39 11.64
C ILE A 94 -5.85 -0.55 13.13
N ASN A 95 -6.23 -1.66 13.76
CA ASN A 95 -5.85 -1.91 15.14
C ASN A 95 -4.35 -2.10 15.29
N GLN A 96 -3.73 -2.82 14.36
CA GLN A 96 -2.28 -3.02 14.36
C GLN A 96 -1.54 -1.71 14.03
N VAL A 97 -2.07 -0.92 13.11
CA VAL A 97 -1.52 0.40 12.80
C VAL A 97 -1.51 1.27 14.06
N GLU A 98 -2.62 1.28 14.82
CA GLU A 98 -2.72 2.02 16.07
C GLU A 98 -1.68 1.55 17.11
N ARG A 99 -1.50 0.25 17.25
CA ARG A 99 -0.55 -0.30 18.21
C ARG A 99 0.91 0.03 17.89
N GLN A 100 1.26 0.08 16.62
CA GLN A 100 2.67 0.23 16.21
C GLN A 100 3.07 1.66 15.87
N LYS A 101 2.15 2.62 15.93
CA LYS A 101 2.41 3.98 15.46
C LYS A 101 3.48 4.73 16.27
N GLY A 102 3.69 4.37 17.52
CA GLY A 102 4.66 5.04 18.38
C GLY A 102 4.34 6.53 18.52
N SER A 103 5.30 7.38 18.17
CA SER A 103 5.14 8.84 18.22
C SER A 103 4.42 9.42 17.00
N ASN A 104 4.18 8.62 15.97
CA ASN A 104 3.40 9.06 14.81
C ASN A 104 1.92 9.21 15.19
N SER A 105 1.20 10.07 14.46
CA SER A 105 -0.27 10.01 14.50
C SER A 105 -0.73 8.74 13.80
N LEU A 106 -2.01 8.38 14.01
CA LEU A 106 -2.59 7.23 13.33
C LEU A 106 -2.54 7.41 11.81
N GLU A 107 -2.84 8.62 11.34
CA GLU A 107 -2.81 8.96 9.93
C GLU A 107 -1.40 8.86 9.34
N GLN A 108 -0.39 9.27 10.08
CA GLN A 108 1.00 9.15 9.64
C GLN A 108 1.42 7.69 9.49
N GLU A 109 1.10 6.87 10.49
CA GLU A 109 1.42 5.45 10.44
C GLU A 109 0.65 4.76 9.31
N LEU A 110 -0.62 5.10 9.14
CA LEU A 110 -1.43 4.56 8.05
C LEU A 110 -0.80 4.88 6.69
N MET A 111 -0.31 6.11 6.52
CA MET A 111 0.37 6.52 5.28
C MET A 111 1.61 5.66 5.03
N GLU A 112 2.45 5.45 6.06
CA GLU A 112 3.65 4.62 5.93
C GLU A 112 3.29 3.19 5.51
N ILE A 113 2.28 2.61 6.14
CA ILE A 113 1.82 1.26 5.83
C ILE A 113 1.25 1.18 4.41
N PHE A 114 0.50 2.20 4.00
CA PHE A 114 -0.05 2.26 2.65
C PHE A 114 1.05 2.35 1.59
N ILE A 115 2.05 3.20 1.80
CA ILE A 115 3.20 3.32 0.90
C ILE A 115 3.89 1.97 0.74
N HIS A 116 4.17 1.30 1.86
CA HIS A 116 4.79 -0.01 1.88
C HIS A 116 3.96 -1.03 1.10
N GLY A 117 2.67 -1.10 1.39
CA GLY A 117 1.76 -2.04 0.72
C GLY A 117 1.62 -1.78 -0.77
N LEU A 118 1.55 -0.51 -1.16
CA LEU A 118 1.42 -0.16 -2.58
C LEU A 118 2.70 -0.48 -3.36
N LEU A 119 3.86 -0.15 -2.81
CA LEU A 119 5.13 -0.51 -3.46
C LEU A 119 5.25 -2.02 -3.64
N HIS A 120 4.85 -2.78 -2.62
CA HIS A 120 4.81 -4.24 -2.70
C HIS A 120 3.87 -4.69 -3.83
N GLY A 121 2.71 -4.07 -3.91
CA GLY A 121 1.73 -4.35 -4.96
C GLY A 121 2.21 -3.98 -6.36
N LEU A 122 3.18 -3.08 -6.48
CA LEU A 122 3.80 -2.72 -7.75
C LEU A 122 4.98 -3.64 -8.12
N GLY A 123 5.28 -4.63 -7.30
CA GLY A 123 6.30 -5.62 -7.59
C GLY A 123 7.60 -5.49 -6.81
N PHE A 124 7.74 -4.46 -5.98
CA PHE A 124 8.92 -4.34 -5.13
C PHE A 124 8.88 -5.39 -4.02
N ASP A 125 10.03 -5.98 -3.75
CA ASP A 125 10.14 -7.06 -2.78
C ASP A 125 11.22 -6.69 -1.75
N HIS A 126 10.95 -6.98 -0.48
CA HIS A 126 11.87 -6.72 0.62
C HIS A 126 12.64 -7.98 1.07
N ILE A 127 12.44 -9.12 0.42
CA ILE A 127 13.03 -10.39 0.83
C ILE A 127 14.48 -10.52 0.32
N ARG A 128 14.73 -10.16 -0.93
CA ARG A 128 16.07 -10.21 -1.51
C ARG A 128 16.89 -8.99 -1.08
N THR A 129 18.16 -9.16 -0.76
CA THR A 129 19.02 -8.10 -0.22
C THR A 129 19.05 -6.83 -1.09
N GLY A 130 19.21 -6.99 -2.40
CA GLY A 130 19.21 -5.84 -3.32
C GLY A 130 17.87 -5.17 -3.42
N ASP A 131 16.80 -5.97 -3.40
CA ASP A 131 15.41 -5.50 -3.48
C ASP A 131 14.98 -4.80 -2.19
N GLN A 132 15.45 -5.28 -1.03
CA GLN A 132 15.20 -4.63 0.26
C GLN A 132 15.73 -3.19 0.26
N LYS A 133 16.93 -3.00 -0.24
CA LYS A 133 17.57 -1.68 -0.26
C LYS A 133 16.82 -0.75 -1.20
N LEU A 134 16.43 -1.24 -2.37
CA LEU A 134 15.67 -0.45 -3.34
C LEU A 134 14.31 -0.07 -2.78
N MET A 135 13.59 -1.01 -2.20
CA MET A 135 12.28 -0.78 -1.61
C MET A 135 12.36 0.25 -0.49
N LYS A 136 13.35 0.12 0.39
CA LYS A 136 13.55 1.06 1.49
C LYS A 136 13.84 2.47 0.97
N THR A 137 14.66 2.60 -0.07
CA THR A 137 14.96 3.88 -0.70
C THR A 137 13.69 4.52 -1.27
N LYS A 138 12.86 3.73 -1.93
CA LYS A 138 11.58 4.22 -2.48
C LYS A 138 10.61 4.63 -1.37
N GLU A 139 10.50 3.83 -0.31
CA GLU A 139 9.65 4.16 0.84
C GLU A 139 10.04 5.50 1.44
N GLU A 140 11.33 5.73 1.67
CA GLU A 140 11.83 6.98 2.24
C GLU A 140 11.57 8.17 1.30
N TYR A 141 11.76 7.97 0.01
CA TYR A 141 11.51 9.02 -0.98
C TYR A 141 10.04 9.47 -0.96
N TYR A 142 9.10 8.53 -1.03
CA TYR A 142 7.69 8.86 -1.05
C TYR A 142 7.19 9.37 0.29
N LYS A 143 7.71 8.82 1.38
CA LYS A 143 7.42 9.28 2.72
C LYS A 143 7.79 10.76 2.89
N ASN A 144 8.98 11.14 2.46
CA ASN A 144 9.43 12.52 2.55
C ASN A 144 8.56 13.45 1.72
N LYS A 145 8.06 13.00 0.59
CA LYS A 145 7.18 13.81 -0.26
C LYS A 145 5.76 13.93 0.27
N LEU A 146 5.24 12.87 0.86
CA LEU A 146 3.82 12.78 1.22
C LEU A 146 3.54 13.17 2.67
N MET A 147 4.49 12.96 3.58
CA MET A 147 4.25 13.16 5.01
C MET A 147 4.19 14.62 5.43
N ARG A 148 4.63 15.55 4.58
CA ARG A 148 4.61 16.97 4.89
C ARG A 148 3.20 17.51 5.15
N GLY A 149 2.19 16.92 4.53
CA GLY A 149 0.80 17.34 4.69
C GLY A 149 -0.02 16.45 5.63
N VAL A 150 0.58 15.43 6.23
CA VAL A 150 -0.10 14.48 7.11
C VAL A 150 0.20 14.82 8.56
N GLN A 151 -0.87 15.10 9.32
CA GLN A 151 -0.77 15.51 10.74
C GLN A 151 -1.04 14.37 11.69
#